data_02b7283f450f9b09fab3098c22f42148
#
_entry.id   02b7283f450f9b09fab3098c22f42148
#
_cell.length_a   1.000
_cell.length_b   1.000
_cell.length_c   1.000
_cell.angle_alpha   90.00
_cell.angle_beta   90.00
_cell.angle_gamma   90.00
#
_symmetry.space_group_name_H-M   'P 1'
#
loop_
_entity.id
_entity.type
_entity.pdbx_description
1 polymer ?
#
loop_
_entity_poly.entity_id
_entity_poly.type
_entity_poly.pdbx_seq_one_letter_code
_entity_poly.pdbx_strand_id
1 'polypeptide(L)'
;MRTAGISVANQIEVDSNSTMLSLIAQGAGWTISRASTILQNKGLMNEILYLPMPEPLLVRKVYVLTRQNEPSALMQEFTQLACSILKESVAPELIKIAPWLEQDIFVLDPTSGVMVDMTGKRAEER
;
A
#
# COMPACT_ATOMS: atom_id res chain seq x y z
N MET A 1 9.18 -14.30 1.75
CA MET A 1 8.49 -15.31 0.90
C MET A 1 8.40 -16.71 1.52
N ARG A 2 9.18 -16.99 2.56
CA ARG A 2 9.15 -18.32 3.22
C ARG A 2 7.85 -18.62 3.97
N THR A 3 7.12 -17.61 4.42
CA THR A 3 5.89 -17.75 5.21
C THR A 3 4.68 -18.26 4.43
N ALA A 4 4.71 -18.19 3.09
CA ALA A 4 3.62 -18.67 2.24
C ALA A 4 3.90 -20.05 1.60
N GLY A 5 4.97 -20.75 2.00
CA GLY A 5 5.33 -22.04 1.43
C GLY A 5 5.84 -21.98 -0.02
N ILE A 6 6.14 -20.79 -0.52
CA ILE A 6 6.65 -20.60 -1.88
C ILE A 6 8.15 -20.80 -1.87
N SER A 7 8.64 -21.75 -2.66
CA SER A 7 10.06 -21.98 -2.90
C SER A 7 10.45 -21.40 -4.27
N VAL A 8 11.48 -20.54 -4.27
CA VAL A 8 12.01 -19.91 -5.48
C VAL A 8 13.42 -20.42 -5.73
N ALA A 9 13.65 -20.99 -6.90
CA ALA A 9 14.94 -21.61 -7.23
C ALA A 9 16.08 -20.60 -7.42
N ASN A 10 15.76 -19.43 -7.98
CA ASN A 10 16.72 -18.36 -8.24
C ASN A 10 16.23 -17.06 -7.58
N GLN A 11 17.07 -16.48 -6.74
CA GLN A 11 16.77 -15.22 -6.05
C GLN A 11 17.87 -14.20 -6.31
N ILE A 12 17.45 -12.97 -6.56
CA ILE A 12 18.31 -11.80 -6.56
C ILE A 12 17.91 -10.97 -5.35
N GLU A 13 18.82 -10.78 -4.42
CA GLU A 13 18.61 -9.97 -3.23
C GLU A 13 19.13 -8.55 -3.47
N VAL A 14 18.28 -7.57 -3.19
CA VAL A 14 18.61 -6.14 -3.27
C VAL A 14 18.10 -5.42 -2.02
N ASP A 15 18.80 -4.39 -1.61
CA ASP A 15 18.50 -3.61 -0.41
C ASP A 15 17.69 -2.34 -0.69
N SER A 16 17.41 -2.04 -1.96
CA SER A 16 16.71 -0.85 -2.40
C SER A 16 15.50 -1.20 -3.26
N ASN A 17 14.35 -0.61 -2.92
CA ASN A 17 13.13 -0.72 -3.74
C ASN A 17 13.31 -0.17 -5.15
N SER A 18 14.07 0.92 -5.28
CA SER A 18 14.35 1.53 -6.58
C SER A 18 15.17 0.60 -7.47
N THR A 19 16.21 -0.03 -6.92
CA THR A 19 17.02 -1.01 -7.63
C THR A 19 16.19 -2.23 -8.03
N MET A 20 15.36 -2.74 -7.13
CA MET A 20 14.46 -3.86 -7.39
C MET A 20 13.51 -3.56 -8.56
N LEU A 21 12.84 -2.42 -8.54
CA LEU A 21 11.92 -2.03 -9.62
C LEU A 21 12.64 -1.81 -10.95
N SER A 22 13.85 -1.24 -10.92
CA SER A 22 14.66 -1.07 -12.13
C SER A 22 15.04 -2.41 -12.77
N LEU A 23 15.40 -3.41 -11.98
CA LEU A 23 15.69 -4.75 -12.46
C LEU A 23 14.44 -5.40 -13.10
N ILE A 24 13.29 -5.25 -12.48
CA ILE A 24 12.03 -5.78 -13.00
C ILE A 24 11.64 -5.10 -14.31
N ALA A 25 11.78 -3.78 -14.39
CA ALA A 25 11.54 -3.02 -15.63
C ALA A 25 12.44 -3.48 -16.79
N GLN A 26 13.63 -3.99 -16.50
CA GLN A 26 14.55 -4.58 -17.48
C GLN A 26 14.28 -6.06 -17.77
N GLY A 27 13.26 -6.64 -17.20
CA GLY A 27 12.89 -8.03 -17.45
C GLY A 27 13.65 -9.07 -16.63
N ALA A 28 14.29 -8.68 -15.52
CA ALA A 28 15.08 -9.60 -14.68
C ALA A 28 14.24 -10.63 -13.93
N GLY A 29 12.92 -10.40 -13.79
CA GLY A 29 12.05 -11.32 -13.07
C GLY A 29 10.81 -10.66 -12.51
N TRP A 30 10.35 -11.12 -11.35
CA TRP A 30 9.16 -10.63 -10.67
C TRP A 30 9.40 -10.50 -9.16
N THR A 31 8.55 -9.75 -8.50
CA THR A 31 8.57 -9.59 -7.05
C THR A 31 7.16 -9.41 -6.50
N ILE A 32 7.01 -9.62 -5.20
CA ILE A 32 5.83 -9.21 -4.45
C ILE A 32 6.19 -7.93 -3.72
N SER A 33 5.45 -6.87 -4.00
CA SER A 33 5.72 -5.54 -3.45
C SER A 33 4.48 -4.91 -2.87
N ARG A 34 4.70 -3.86 -2.08
CA ARG A 34 3.61 -3.05 -1.54
C ARG A 34 3.16 -2.02 -2.57
N ALA A 35 1.88 -1.71 -2.58
CA ALA A 35 1.33 -0.68 -3.45
C ALA A 35 2.04 0.68 -3.28
N SER A 36 2.38 1.07 -2.05
CA SER A 36 3.08 2.33 -1.78
C SER A 36 4.47 2.43 -2.43
N THR A 37 5.14 1.30 -2.67
CA THR A 37 6.44 1.28 -3.34
C THR A 37 6.35 1.78 -4.79
N ILE A 38 5.22 1.56 -5.43
CA ILE A 38 4.96 1.99 -6.81
C ILE A 38 5.04 3.52 -6.92
N LEU A 39 4.39 4.24 -6.00
CA LEU A 39 4.35 5.70 -6.03
C LEU A 39 5.71 6.37 -5.80
N GLN A 40 6.60 5.70 -5.09
CA GLN A 40 7.96 6.20 -4.86
C GLN A 40 8.83 6.15 -6.13
N ASN A 41 8.42 5.40 -7.14
CA ASN A 41 9.17 5.15 -8.36
C ASN A 41 8.32 5.41 -9.62
N LYS A 42 7.66 6.56 -9.67
CA LYS A 42 6.70 6.91 -10.75
C LYS A 42 7.28 6.79 -12.16
N GLY A 43 8.57 7.04 -12.34
CA GLY A 43 9.23 6.96 -13.65
C GLY A 43 9.25 5.56 -14.26
N LEU A 44 9.08 4.51 -13.47
CA LEU A 44 9.10 3.12 -13.94
C LEU A 44 7.69 2.50 -14.08
N MET A 45 6.64 3.27 -13.76
CA MET A 45 5.27 2.74 -13.67
C MET A 45 4.76 2.15 -14.98
N ASN A 46 5.16 2.71 -16.12
CA ASN A 46 4.71 2.25 -17.44
C ASN A 46 5.54 1.09 -18.00
N GLU A 47 6.63 0.74 -17.34
CA GLU A 47 7.55 -0.32 -17.78
C GLU A 47 7.34 -1.63 -17.02
N ILE A 48 6.46 -1.63 -16.02
CA ILE A 48 6.21 -2.77 -15.13
C ILE A 48 4.75 -3.17 -15.24
N LEU A 49 4.50 -4.46 -15.36
CA LEU A 49 3.17 -5.04 -15.26
C LEU A 49 2.82 -5.32 -13.80
N TYR A 50 1.69 -4.80 -13.36
CA TYR A 50 1.15 -5.03 -12.02
C TYR A 50 0.00 -6.03 -12.08
N LEU A 51 0.00 -6.99 -11.18
CA LEU A 51 -1.03 -8.02 -11.07
C LEU A 51 -1.57 -8.08 -9.64
N PRO A 52 -2.86 -8.37 -9.46
CA PRO A 52 -3.41 -8.58 -8.13
C PRO A 52 -2.76 -9.80 -7.47
N MET A 53 -2.57 -9.72 -6.16
CA MET A 53 -2.07 -10.85 -5.39
C MET A 53 -3.17 -11.91 -5.26
N PRO A 54 -2.89 -13.20 -5.54
CA PRO A 54 -3.85 -14.26 -5.25
C PRO A 54 -4.07 -14.44 -3.74
N GLU A 55 -5.19 -15.00 -3.37
CA GLU A 55 -5.45 -15.35 -1.98
C GLU A 55 -4.43 -16.37 -1.42
N PRO A 56 -4.04 -16.28 -0.14
CA PRO A 56 -4.47 -15.28 0.83
C PRO A 56 -3.76 -13.93 0.64
N LEU A 57 -4.50 -12.84 0.82
CA LEU A 57 -3.96 -11.48 0.72
C LEU A 57 -3.00 -11.18 1.87
N LEU A 58 -1.86 -10.57 1.53
CA LEU A 58 -0.94 -10.02 2.50
C LEU A 58 -1.34 -8.59 2.83
N VAL A 59 -1.88 -8.37 4.02
CA VAL A 59 -2.34 -7.07 4.49
C VAL A 59 -1.28 -6.41 5.36
N ARG A 60 -1.00 -5.15 5.11
CA ARG A 60 -0.15 -4.31 5.97
C ARG A 60 -0.98 -3.23 6.62
N LYS A 61 -0.88 -3.14 7.93
CA LYS A 61 -1.49 -2.07 8.72
C LYS A 61 -0.45 -1.00 9.03
N VAL A 62 -0.82 0.24 8.87
CA VAL A 62 -0.01 1.41 9.21
C VAL A 62 -0.72 2.19 10.31
N TYR A 63 0.01 2.56 11.35
CA TYR A 63 -0.52 3.24 12.52
C TYR A 63 0.13 4.60 12.71
N VAL A 64 -0.63 5.55 13.19
CA VAL A 64 -0.11 6.80 13.78
C VAL A 64 0.12 6.53 15.26
N LEU A 65 1.35 6.71 15.71
CA LEU A 65 1.73 6.55 17.12
C LEU A 65 2.09 7.90 17.73
N THR A 66 1.63 8.12 18.94
CA THR A 66 1.92 9.34 19.70
C THR A 66 2.31 8.98 21.12
N ARG A 67 2.99 9.90 21.79
CA ARG A 67 3.24 9.80 23.22
C ARG A 67 1.96 10.10 24.00
N GLN A 68 1.81 9.49 25.15
CA GLN A 68 0.61 9.62 25.99
C GLN A 68 0.31 11.08 26.41
N ASN A 69 1.31 11.92 26.50
CA ASN A 69 1.18 13.32 26.94
C ASN A 69 1.12 14.34 25.78
N GLU A 70 1.02 13.87 24.53
CA GLU A 70 0.88 14.80 23.40
C GLU A 70 -0.52 15.42 23.37
N PRO A 71 -0.66 16.68 22.91
CA PRO A 71 -1.97 17.32 22.77
C PRO A 71 -2.89 16.56 21.83
N SER A 72 -4.04 16.16 22.33
CA SER A 72 -5.02 15.38 21.54
C SER A 72 -5.52 16.11 20.29
N ALA A 73 -5.64 17.46 20.36
CA ALA A 73 -6.06 18.28 19.23
C ALA A 73 -5.05 18.19 18.06
N LEU A 74 -3.74 18.28 18.35
CA LEU A 74 -2.70 18.15 17.33
C LEU A 74 -2.75 16.77 16.64
N MET A 75 -2.94 15.72 17.42
CA MET A 75 -3.03 14.36 16.89
C MET A 75 -4.28 14.14 16.06
N GLN A 76 -5.39 14.75 16.43
CA GLN A 76 -6.62 14.71 15.64
C GLN A 76 -6.42 15.42 14.29
N GLU A 77 -5.84 16.62 14.28
CA GLU A 77 -5.53 17.35 13.04
C GLU A 77 -4.58 16.57 12.14
N PHE A 78 -3.52 16.01 12.72
CA PHE A 78 -2.57 15.18 11.96
C PHE A 78 -3.26 13.97 11.33
N THR A 79 -4.08 13.26 12.12
CA THR A 79 -4.80 12.07 11.63
C THR A 79 -5.79 12.42 10.53
N GLN A 80 -6.56 13.50 10.69
CA GLN A 80 -7.49 13.97 9.68
C GLN A 80 -6.77 14.34 8.37
N LEU A 81 -5.67 15.07 8.48
CA LEU A 81 -4.88 15.48 7.32
C LEU A 81 -4.25 14.26 6.62
N ALA A 82 -3.66 13.33 7.38
CA ALA A 82 -3.08 12.12 6.82
C ALA A 82 -4.13 11.25 6.11
N CYS A 83 -5.29 11.04 6.71
CA CYS A 83 -6.40 10.29 6.10
C CYS A 83 -6.92 10.99 4.84
N SER A 84 -7.04 12.31 4.86
CA SER A 84 -7.46 13.11 3.69
C SER A 84 -6.47 12.96 2.53
N ILE A 85 -5.17 13.10 2.79
CA ILE A 85 -4.14 12.94 1.76
C ILE A 85 -4.14 11.51 1.19
N LEU A 86 -4.23 10.49 2.04
CA LEU A 86 -4.29 9.10 1.59
C LEU A 86 -5.51 8.84 0.71
N LYS A 87 -6.66 9.35 1.09
CA LYS A 87 -7.92 9.12 0.40
C LYS A 87 -8.06 9.92 -0.89
N GLU A 88 -7.62 11.18 -0.89
CA GLU A 88 -7.85 12.12 -2.00
C GLU A 88 -6.70 12.20 -2.99
N SER A 89 -5.47 11.88 -2.57
CA SER A 89 -4.28 12.01 -3.40
C SER A 89 -3.57 10.67 -3.66
N VAL A 90 -3.30 9.90 -2.63
CA VAL A 90 -2.48 8.67 -2.73
C VAL A 90 -3.27 7.52 -3.34
N ALA A 91 -4.43 7.20 -2.78
CA ALA A 91 -5.23 6.08 -3.24
C ALA A 91 -5.70 6.23 -4.70
N PRO A 92 -6.17 7.40 -5.17
CA PRO A 92 -6.54 7.58 -6.57
C PRO A 92 -5.40 7.33 -7.54
N GLU A 93 -4.18 7.74 -7.21
CA GLU A 93 -3.00 7.49 -8.04
C GLU A 93 -2.68 6.00 -8.14
N LEU A 94 -2.79 5.26 -7.04
CA LEU A 94 -2.59 3.82 -7.02
C LEU A 94 -3.68 3.07 -7.80
N ILE A 95 -4.92 3.49 -7.67
CA ILE A 95 -6.07 2.87 -8.35
C ILE A 95 -5.99 3.04 -9.87
N LYS A 96 -5.44 4.15 -10.38
CA LYS A 96 -5.17 4.33 -11.81
C LYS A 96 -4.25 3.26 -12.38
N ILE A 97 -3.28 2.79 -11.60
CA ILE A 97 -2.31 1.79 -12.01
C ILE A 97 -2.83 0.38 -11.78
N ALA A 98 -3.49 0.19 -10.65
CA ALA A 98 -3.96 -1.10 -10.15
C ALA A 98 -5.43 -0.97 -9.68
N PRO A 99 -6.41 -1.04 -10.59
CA PRO A 99 -7.83 -0.78 -10.29
C PRO A 99 -8.42 -1.66 -9.18
N TRP A 100 -7.93 -2.88 -9.01
CA TRP A 100 -8.36 -3.78 -7.93
C TRP A 100 -8.06 -3.26 -6.52
N LEU A 101 -7.12 -2.32 -6.38
CA LEU A 101 -6.77 -1.71 -5.10
C LEU A 101 -7.90 -0.85 -4.50
N GLU A 102 -8.89 -0.48 -5.29
CA GLU A 102 -10.06 0.25 -4.81
C GLU A 102 -10.75 -0.47 -3.63
N GLN A 103 -10.74 -1.81 -3.66
CA GLN A 103 -11.32 -2.66 -2.62
C GLN A 103 -10.31 -3.09 -1.55
N ASP A 104 -9.02 -2.89 -1.78
CA ASP A 104 -7.94 -3.41 -0.94
C ASP A 104 -7.23 -2.32 -0.13
N ILE A 105 -7.46 -1.04 -0.44
CA ILE A 105 -6.93 0.09 0.33
C ILE A 105 -8.00 0.55 1.33
N PHE A 106 -7.69 0.43 2.61
CA PHE A 106 -8.55 0.90 3.69
C PHE A 106 -7.93 2.11 4.38
N VAL A 107 -8.70 3.15 4.54
CA VAL A 107 -8.31 4.36 5.27
C VAL A 107 -9.28 4.57 6.43
N LEU A 108 -8.74 5.01 7.56
CA LEU A 108 -9.55 5.38 8.72
C LEU A 108 -10.45 6.56 8.37
N ASP A 109 -11.73 6.44 8.63
CA ASP A 109 -12.63 7.58 8.69
C ASP A 109 -12.56 8.20 10.07
N PRO A 110 -11.97 9.40 10.23
CA PRO A 110 -11.78 10.02 11.53
C PRO A 110 -13.09 10.36 12.25
N THR A 111 -14.18 10.51 11.51
CA THR A 111 -15.50 10.85 12.04
C THR A 111 -16.17 9.65 12.72
N SER A 112 -16.14 8.51 12.06
CA SER A 112 -16.77 7.28 12.56
C SER A 112 -15.82 6.35 13.31
N GLY A 113 -14.50 6.53 13.17
CA GLY A 113 -13.48 5.64 13.73
C GLY A 113 -13.39 4.28 13.06
N VAL A 114 -13.98 4.12 11.87
CA VAL A 114 -14.05 2.85 11.13
C VAL A 114 -13.13 2.88 9.92
N MET A 115 -12.52 1.74 9.58
CA MET A 115 -11.75 1.56 8.35
C MET A 115 -12.69 1.35 7.17
N VAL A 116 -12.53 2.14 6.13
CA VAL A 116 -13.37 2.16 4.94
C VAL A 116 -12.50 2.03 3.71
N ASP A 117 -12.91 1.19 2.76
CA ASP A 117 -12.24 1.12 1.45
C ASP A 117 -12.62 2.30 0.54
N MET A 118 -12.01 2.36 -0.63
CA MET A 118 -12.24 3.48 -1.56
C MET A 118 -13.63 3.43 -2.23
N THR A 119 -14.38 2.32 -2.07
CA THR A 119 -15.77 2.21 -2.52
C THR A 119 -16.77 2.64 -1.43
N GLY A 120 -16.31 2.89 -0.21
CA GLY A 120 -17.14 3.24 0.94
C GLY A 120 -17.57 2.05 1.80
N LYS A 121 -17.10 0.83 1.52
CA LYS A 121 -17.40 -0.35 2.34
C LYS A 121 -16.50 -0.43 3.58
N ARG A 122 -17.08 -0.85 4.68
CA ARG A 122 -16.35 -1.08 5.93
C ARG A 122 -15.52 -2.35 5.85
N ALA A 123 -14.36 -2.36 6.51
CA ALA A 123 -13.49 -3.53 6.59
C ALA A 123 -14.17 -4.74 7.24
N GLU A 124 -15.10 -4.51 8.15
CA GLU A 124 -15.86 -5.56 8.86
C GLU A 124 -16.93 -6.24 8.00
N GLU A 125 -17.28 -5.67 6.84
CA GLU A 125 -18.27 -6.21 5.91
C GLU A 125 -17.68 -7.20 4.90
N ARG A 126 -16.39 -7.50 5.05
CA ARG A 126 -15.64 -8.49 4.30
C ARG A 126 -15.28 -9.66 5.21
#